data_a3b20f116cbf259856a500c06a41c9bc
#
_entry.id   a3b20f116cbf259856a500c06a41c9bc
#
_cell.length_a   1.000
_cell.length_b   1.000
_cell.length_c   1.000
_cell.angle_alpha   90.00
_cell.angle_beta   90.00
_cell.angle_gamma   90.00
#
_symmetry.space_group_name_H-M   'P 1'
#
loop_
_entity.id
_entity.type
_entity.pdbx_description
1 polymer ?
#
loop_
_entity_poly.entity_id
_entity_poly.type
_entity_poly.pdbx_seq_one_letter_code
_entity_poly.pdbx_strand_id
1 'polypeptide(L)'
;MSYAIQAEGLVKRFGATTALDGVDLAAPTGSILGVLGPNGAGKTTTVRILATLLRPDAGRATVAGRDLHREAVAVRGRIGLTGQYASVDEELTGVENLVLIGRLLELSRRDARARAAELLERFGLTDAGGRAIKTYSGGMRRRLDLAASIVGRPEVLYLDEPTTGLDPRSRNQVWDMVTGLTGEGVTVLLTTQYLEEADQLADRISVIDHGRVVAEGRADELKRRTGKQTLQVRPSGAEDVPEVRRIVAELTGVQPATDDEGGLITAPVDDPVLLSALVRRLDDAGITADELALRLPSLDEAFLALTGKPAAEEGTAA
;
A
#
# COMPACT_ATOMS: atom_id res chain seq x y z
N MET A 1 -21.05 4.05 9.41
CA MET A 1 -19.87 3.20 9.19
C MET A 1 -19.15 3.07 10.52
N SER A 2 -18.71 1.88 10.91
CA SER A 2 -17.87 1.68 12.09
C SER A 2 -16.40 1.77 11.68
N TYR A 3 -15.56 2.33 12.56
CA TYR A 3 -14.12 2.39 12.35
C TYR A 3 -13.43 1.33 13.23
N ALA A 4 -12.51 0.59 12.63
CA ALA A 4 -11.66 -0.35 13.35
C ALA A 4 -10.43 0.35 13.96
N ILE A 5 -9.97 1.43 13.32
CA ILE A 5 -8.88 2.28 13.82
C ILE A 5 -9.35 3.73 13.75
N GLN A 6 -9.20 4.44 14.87
CA GLN A 6 -9.32 5.90 14.92
C GLN A 6 -8.20 6.46 15.77
N ALA A 7 -7.48 7.43 15.24
CA ALA A 7 -6.43 8.16 15.93
C ALA A 7 -6.65 9.65 15.72
N GLU A 8 -6.50 10.43 16.79
CA GLU A 8 -6.72 11.87 16.78
C GLU A 8 -5.56 12.58 17.49
N GLY A 9 -4.89 13.48 16.75
CA GLY A 9 -3.85 14.35 17.26
C GLY A 9 -2.65 13.60 17.84
N LEU A 10 -2.24 12.45 17.26
CA LEU A 10 -1.12 11.69 17.78
C LEU A 10 0.18 12.48 17.69
N VAL A 11 0.85 12.65 18.83
CA VAL A 11 2.17 13.29 18.92
C VAL A 11 3.16 12.30 19.52
N LYS A 12 4.36 12.26 18.93
CA LYS A 12 5.50 11.50 19.48
C LYS A 12 6.80 12.20 19.25
N ARG A 13 7.56 12.37 20.34
CA ARG A 13 8.89 12.99 20.33
C ARG A 13 9.94 12.02 20.85
N PHE A 14 11.11 12.05 20.23
CA PHE A 14 12.30 11.33 20.64
C PHE A 14 13.44 12.34 20.82
N GLY A 15 13.65 12.76 22.06
CA GLY A 15 14.58 13.86 22.34
C GLY A 15 14.18 15.14 21.59
N ALA A 16 15.05 15.64 20.73
CA ALA A 16 14.79 16.84 19.91
C ALA A 16 13.97 16.55 18.64
N THR A 17 13.78 15.28 18.25
CA THR A 17 13.08 14.90 17.02
C THR A 17 11.60 14.67 17.28
N THR A 18 10.73 15.38 16.58
CA THR A 18 9.29 15.12 16.56
C THR A 18 8.99 14.13 15.43
N ALA A 19 8.67 12.88 15.79
CA ALA A 19 8.35 11.81 14.84
C ALA A 19 6.90 11.85 14.38
N LEU A 20 5.97 12.27 15.26
CA LEU A 20 4.56 12.54 14.91
C LEU A 20 4.16 13.89 15.51
N ASP A 21 3.45 14.68 14.73
CA ASP A 21 3.04 16.05 15.09
C ASP A 21 1.56 16.28 14.74
N GLY A 22 0.68 15.67 15.53
CA GLY A 22 -0.76 15.79 15.36
C GLY A 22 -1.34 14.89 14.25
N VAL A 23 -0.94 13.63 14.22
CA VAL A 23 -1.44 12.67 13.20
C VAL A 23 -2.86 12.23 13.53
N ASP A 24 -3.75 12.39 12.53
CA ASP A 24 -5.11 11.86 12.52
C ASP A 24 -5.21 10.73 11.50
N LEU A 25 -5.84 9.60 11.88
CA LEU A 25 -6.04 8.45 11.00
C LEU A 25 -7.39 7.78 11.30
N ALA A 26 -8.06 7.32 10.25
CA ALA A 26 -9.29 6.57 10.39
C ALA A 26 -9.36 5.44 9.35
N ALA A 27 -9.51 4.18 9.83
CA ALA A 27 -9.74 3.02 8.97
C ALA A 27 -11.14 2.43 9.23
N PRO A 28 -12.02 2.41 8.24
CA PRO A 28 -13.28 1.69 8.32
C PRO A 28 -13.06 0.19 8.58
N THR A 29 -14.00 -0.45 9.27
CA THR A 29 -13.93 -1.91 9.51
C THR A 29 -13.93 -2.67 8.18
N GLY A 30 -13.03 -3.65 8.03
CA GLY A 30 -12.91 -4.49 6.84
C GLY A 30 -12.26 -3.79 5.64
N SER A 31 -11.56 -2.67 5.83
CA SER A 31 -10.87 -1.95 4.76
C SER A 31 -9.35 -1.98 4.92
N ILE A 32 -8.64 -1.60 3.86
CA ILE A 32 -7.20 -1.36 3.85
C ILE A 32 -6.93 0.14 3.90
N LEU A 33 -6.30 0.61 4.99
CA LEU A 33 -5.74 1.94 5.08
C LEU A 33 -4.25 1.89 4.73
N GLY A 34 -3.87 2.51 3.62
CA GLY A 34 -2.47 2.73 3.24
C GLY A 34 -1.91 3.97 3.93
N VAL A 35 -0.82 3.84 4.68
CA VAL A 35 -0.06 4.95 5.24
C VAL A 35 1.20 5.10 4.41
N LEU A 36 1.17 6.06 3.48
CA LEU A 36 2.22 6.31 2.49
C LEU A 36 3.15 7.43 2.94
N GLY A 37 4.44 7.29 2.70
CA GLY A 37 5.39 8.36 2.99
C GLY A 37 6.84 7.93 2.88
N PRO A 38 7.80 8.87 2.82
CA PRO A 38 9.21 8.56 2.75
C PRO A 38 9.73 7.92 4.05
N ASN A 39 10.97 7.45 4.01
CA ASN A 39 11.65 6.96 5.20
C ASN A 39 11.79 8.10 6.23
N GLY A 40 11.50 7.80 7.50
CA GLY A 40 11.52 8.78 8.56
C GLY A 40 10.26 9.67 8.67
N ALA A 41 9.25 9.50 7.81
CA ALA A 41 8.01 10.29 7.87
C ALA A 41 7.14 10.03 9.11
N GLY A 42 7.37 8.94 9.86
CA GLY A 42 6.59 8.59 11.05
C GLY A 42 5.73 7.33 10.90
N LYS A 43 5.76 6.63 9.76
CA LYS A 43 4.94 5.44 9.46
C LYS A 43 5.08 4.34 10.53
N THR A 44 6.29 3.83 10.73
CA THR A 44 6.59 2.79 11.75
C THR A 44 6.26 3.26 13.18
N THR A 45 6.48 4.55 13.48
CA THR A 45 6.12 5.13 14.79
C THR A 45 4.61 5.07 15.00
N THR A 46 3.82 5.39 13.99
CA THR A 46 2.36 5.28 14.00
C THR A 46 1.91 3.84 14.27
N VAL A 47 2.44 2.88 13.51
CA VAL A 47 2.15 1.44 13.73
C VAL A 47 2.49 1.02 15.15
N ARG A 48 3.67 1.36 15.67
CA ARG A 48 4.09 0.99 17.04
C ARG A 48 3.18 1.58 18.11
N ILE A 49 2.67 2.79 17.91
CA ILE A 49 1.70 3.39 18.84
C ILE A 49 0.39 2.61 18.78
N LEU A 50 -0.18 2.41 17.58
CA LEU A 50 -1.46 1.72 17.41
C LEU A 50 -1.39 0.25 17.84
N ALA A 51 -0.23 -0.39 17.73
CA ALA A 51 0.03 -1.74 18.26
C ALA A 51 0.32 -1.78 19.77
N THR A 52 0.20 -0.66 20.49
CA THR A 52 0.50 -0.54 21.94
C THR A 52 1.96 -0.78 22.33
N LEU A 53 2.89 -0.78 21.38
CA LEU A 53 4.32 -0.99 21.61
C LEU A 53 5.03 0.32 22.02
N LEU A 54 4.42 1.46 21.73
CA LEU A 54 4.95 2.78 22.03
C LEU A 54 3.82 3.69 22.55
N ARG A 55 4.10 4.43 23.62
CA ARG A 55 3.13 5.39 24.14
C ARG A 55 3.26 6.73 23.42
N PRO A 56 2.16 7.31 22.90
CA PRO A 56 2.18 8.66 22.37
C PRO A 56 2.39 9.68 23.52
N ASP A 57 2.93 10.85 23.20
CA ASP A 57 3.11 11.94 24.15
C ASP A 57 1.85 12.81 24.25
N ALA A 58 1.03 12.84 23.17
CA ALA A 58 -0.30 13.45 23.15
C ALA A 58 -1.20 12.76 22.11
N GLY A 59 -2.49 13.09 22.12
CA GLY A 59 -3.50 12.50 21.26
C GLY A 59 -4.16 11.28 21.87
N ARG A 60 -5.13 10.72 21.15
CA ARG A 60 -5.87 9.53 21.55
C ARG A 60 -6.08 8.60 20.37
N ALA A 61 -6.27 7.32 20.64
CA ALA A 61 -6.66 6.36 19.63
C ALA A 61 -7.53 5.26 20.19
N THR A 62 -8.37 4.71 19.33
CA THR A 62 -9.13 3.49 19.56
C THR A 62 -8.83 2.48 18.47
N VAL A 63 -8.70 1.21 18.85
CA VAL A 63 -8.45 0.08 17.95
C VAL A 63 -9.41 -1.04 18.29
N ALA A 64 -10.11 -1.58 17.29
CA ALA A 64 -11.16 -2.56 17.46
C ALA A 64 -12.20 -2.14 18.55
N GLY A 65 -12.56 -0.84 18.57
CA GLY A 65 -13.47 -0.24 19.54
C GLY A 65 -12.93 -0.11 20.97
N ARG A 66 -11.62 -0.28 21.19
CA ARG A 66 -10.95 -0.24 22.50
C ARG A 66 -10.02 0.94 22.61
N ASP A 67 -10.03 1.60 23.76
CA ASP A 67 -9.11 2.70 24.04
C ASP A 67 -7.68 2.18 24.18
N LEU A 68 -6.76 2.80 23.42
CA LEU A 68 -5.37 2.36 23.32
C LEU A 68 -4.61 2.39 24.66
N HIS A 69 -4.97 3.34 25.54
CA HIS A 69 -4.32 3.52 26.82
C HIS A 69 -4.94 2.69 27.94
N ARG A 70 -6.27 2.75 28.01
CA ARG A 70 -7.02 2.13 29.11
C ARG A 70 -7.19 0.62 28.95
N GLU A 71 -7.24 0.17 27.69
CA GLU A 71 -7.56 -1.21 27.34
C GLU A 71 -6.46 -1.88 26.50
N ALA A 72 -5.19 -1.49 26.69
CA ALA A 72 -4.06 -1.98 25.88
C ALA A 72 -3.96 -3.52 25.80
N VAL A 73 -4.29 -4.24 26.87
CA VAL A 73 -4.30 -5.72 26.88
C VAL A 73 -5.38 -6.24 25.94
N ALA A 74 -6.58 -5.66 26.00
CA ALA A 74 -7.70 -6.06 25.13
C ALA A 74 -7.41 -5.72 23.66
N VAL A 75 -6.72 -4.60 23.39
CA VAL A 75 -6.23 -4.25 22.02
C VAL A 75 -5.27 -5.32 21.52
N ARG A 76 -4.25 -5.70 22.31
CA ARG A 76 -3.26 -6.72 21.90
C ARG A 76 -3.88 -8.07 21.54
N GLY A 77 -4.97 -8.45 22.20
CA GLY A 77 -5.68 -9.69 21.86
C GLY A 77 -6.48 -9.65 20.55
N ARG A 78 -6.60 -8.47 19.92
CA ARG A 78 -7.42 -8.25 18.71
C ARG A 78 -6.61 -7.81 17.50
N ILE A 79 -5.30 -7.64 17.66
CA ILE A 79 -4.41 -7.16 16.61
C ILE A 79 -3.41 -8.22 16.20
N GLY A 80 -3.02 -8.20 14.93
CA GLY A 80 -1.83 -8.84 14.40
C GLY A 80 -0.82 -7.76 13.97
N LEU A 81 0.45 -8.08 14.01
CA LEU A 81 1.51 -7.19 13.57
C LEU A 81 2.57 -7.99 12.81
N THR A 82 2.90 -7.52 11.61
CA THR A 82 4.09 -7.94 10.88
C THR A 82 5.03 -6.75 10.77
N GLY A 83 6.19 -6.83 11.42
CA GLY A 83 7.19 -5.75 11.41
C GLY A 83 8.20 -5.88 10.28
N GLN A 84 9.17 -4.95 10.26
CA GLN A 84 10.32 -5.00 9.35
C GLN A 84 11.26 -6.19 9.61
N TYR A 85 11.27 -6.72 10.84
CA TYR A 85 12.04 -7.91 11.21
C TYR A 85 11.12 -9.12 11.29
N ALA A 86 11.63 -10.27 10.82
CA ALA A 86 10.91 -11.52 10.89
C ALA A 86 10.45 -11.82 12.32
N SER A 87 9.16 -12.10 12.47
CA SER A 87 8.56 -12.47 13.78
C SER A 87 8.79 -13.95 14.11
N VAL A 88 9.45 -14.69 13.21
CA VAL A 88 9.66 -16.14 13.28
C VAL A 88 11.12 -16.46 13.62
N ASP A 89 11.30 -17.51 14.40
CA ASP A 89 12.63 -18.06 14.75
C ASP A 89 13.18 -18.85 13.55
N GLU A 90 14.36 -18.48 13.08
CA GLU A 90 15.00 -19.08 11.90
C GLU A 90 15.46 -20.53 12.11
N GLU A 91 15.73 -20.94 13.35
CA GLU A 91 16.14 -22.30 13.69
C GLU A 91 14.97 -23.28 13.76
N LEU A 92 13.75 -22.77 14.00
CA LEU A 92 12.53 -23.56 14.02
C LEU A 92 11.98 -23.79 12.63
N THR A 93 11.14 -24.82 12.50
CA THR A 93 10.37 -25.09 11.29
C THR A 93 9.16 -24.17 11.19
N GLY A 94 8.52 -24.09 10.00
CA GLY A 94 7.28 -23.33 9.82
C GLY A 94 6.17 -23.78 10.76
N VAL A 95 6.00 -25.11 10.90
CA VAL A 95 5.01 -25.69 11.84
C VAL A 95 5.33 -25.29 13.28
N GLU A 96 6.57 -25.43 13.72
CA GLU A 96 6.97 -25.13 15.10
C GLU A 96 6.77 -23.66 15.43
N ASN A 97 7.10 -22.74 14.54
CA ASN A 97 6.86 -21.31 14.72
C ASN A 97 5.37 -21.02 14.92
N LEU A 98 4.50 -21.47 14.02
CA LEU A 98 3.07 -21.20 14.11
C LEU A 98 2.44 -21.86 15.34
N VAL A 99 2.88 -23.07 15.71
CA VAL A 99 2.44 -23.75 16.94
C VAL A 99 2.90 -22.98 18.18
N LEU A 100 4.15 -22.50 18.21
CA LEU A 100 4.69 -21.70 19.31
C LEU A 100 3.85 -20.44 19.52
N ILE A 101 3.60 -19.69 18.44
CA ILE A 101 2.77 -18.48 18.49
C ILE A 101 1.36 -18.81 18.96
N GLY A 102 0.74 -19.87 18.44
CA GLY A 102 -0.59 -20.32 18.89
C GLY A 102 -0.60 -20.65 20.38
N ARG A 103 0.47 -21.25 20.91
CA ARG A 103 0.61 -21.54 22.33
C ARG A 103 0.80 -20.29 23.18
N LEU A 104 1.52 -19.29 22.68
CA LEU A 104 1.66 -17.97 23.33
C LEU A 104 0.32 -17.20 23.36
N LEU A 105 -0.56 -17.46 22.39
CA LEU A 105 -1.93 -16.95 22.33
C LEU A 105 -2.94 -17.85 23.05
N GLU A 106 -2.47 -18.72 23.96
CA GLU A 106 -3.28 -19.58 24.83
C GLU A 106 -4.10 -20.67 24.12
N LEU A 107 -3.88 -20.93 22.83
CA LEU A 107 -4.50 -22.07 22.15
C LEU A 107 -4.05 -23.40 22.78
N SER A 108 -4.93 -24.40 22.81
CA SER A 108 -4.52 -25.75 23.20
C SER A 108 -3.46 -26.29 22.21
N ARG A 109 -2.68 -27.30 22.58
CA ARG A 109 -1.71 -27.93 21.65
C ARG A 109 -2.38 -28.48 20.40
N ARG A 110 -3.61 -29.00 20.55
CA ARG A 110 -4.39 -29.51 19.43
C ARG A 110 -4.81 -28.39 18.49
N ASP A 111 -5.38 -27.32 19.04
CA ASP A 111 -5.88 -26.19 18.25
C ASP A 111 -4.74 -25.41 17.60
N ALA A 112 -3.61 -25.24 18.29
CA ALA A 112 -2.42 -24.62 17.74
C ALA A 112 -1.86 -25.40 16.53
N ARG A 113 -1.83 -26.74 16.60
CA ARG A 113 -1.41 -27.58 15.46
C ARG A 113 -2.40 -27.52 14.31
N ALA A 114 -3.70 -27.60 14.59
CA ALA A 114 -4.74 -27.48 13.56
C ALA A 114 -4.65 -26.11 12.85
N ARG A 115 -4.49 -25.04 13.64
CA ARG A 115 -4.33 -23.68 13.09
C ARG A 115 -3.05 -23.51 12.28
N ALA A 116 -1.95 -24.10 12.73
CA ALA A 116 -0.69 -24.08 11.96
C ALA A 116 -0.84 -24.79 10.62
N ALA A 117 -1.47 -25.97 10.56
CA ALA A 117 -1.73 -26.68 9.31
C ALA A 117 -2.62 -25.88 8.36
N GLU A 118 -3.73 -25.32 8.87
CA GLU A 118 -4.63 -24.45 8.10
C GLU A 118 -3.88 -23.27 7.48
N LEU A 119 -3.03 -22.59 8.26
CA LEU A 119 -2.28 -21.42 7.78
C LEU A 119 -1.19 -21.80 6.79
N LEU A 120 -0.46 -22.90 7.00
CA LEU A 120 0.54 -23.35 6.03
C LEU A 120 -0.10 -23.72 4.69
N GLU A 121 -1.25 -24.35 4.69
CA GLU A 121 -2.02 -24.63 3.48
C GLU A 121 -2.45 -23.34 2.79
N ARG A 122 -3.11 -22.45 3.53
CA ARG A 122 -3.60 -21.16 3.02
C ARG A 122 -2.51 -20.31 2.39
N PHE A 123 -1.30 -20.30 2.98
CA PHE A 123 -0.18 -19.50 2.51
C PHE A 123 0.75 -20.25 1.55
N GLY A 124 0.34 -21.45 1.08
CA GLY A 124 1.11 -22.25 0.11
C GLY A 124 2.48 -22.66 0.65
N LEU A 125 2.55 -23.01 1.93
CA LEU A 125 3.78 -23.40 2.64
C LEU A 125 3.73 -24.83 3.19
N THR A 126 2.73 -25.64 2.82
CA THR A 126 2.53 -27.01 3.31
C THR A 126 3.77 -27.87 3.12
N ASP A 127 4.32 -27.91 1.87
CA ASP A 127 5.49 -28.73 1.53
C ASP A 127 6.78 -28.28 2.23
N ALA A 128 6.84 -27.02 2.64
CA ALA A 128 7.97 -26.42 3.32
C ALA A 128 7.81 -26.39 4.85
N GLY A 129 6.61 -26.66 5.36
CA GLY A 129 6.26 -26.48 6.76
C GLY A 129 7.18 -27.24 7.75
N GLY A 130 7.74 -28.37 7.35
CA GLY A 130 8.69 -29.16 8.14
C GLY A 130 10.17 -28.75 8.01
N ARG A 131 10.49 -27.72 7.23
CA ARG A 131 11.87 -27.26 7.03
C ARG A 131 12.17 -26.08 7.95
N ALA A 132 13.43 -25.93 8.39
CA ALA A 132 13.87 -24.78 9.17
C ALA A 132 13.78 -23.48 8.34
N ILE A 133 13.33 -22.39 8.96
CA ILE A 133 13.05 -21.10 8.30
C ILE A 133 14.28 -20.51 7.63
N LYS A 134 15.49 -20.74 8.16
CA LYS A 134 16.75 -20.32 7.51
C LYS A 134 16.91 -20.85 6.09
N THR A 135 16.18 -21.90 5.70
CA THR A 135 16.19 -22.47 4.34
C THR A 135 15.11 -21.91 3.43
N TYR A 136 14.27 -21.01 3.92
CA TYR A 136 13.19 -20.40 3.14
C TYR A 136 13.74 -19.29 2.23
N SER A 137 13.10 -19.10 1.07
CA SER A 137 13.29 -17.88 0.29
C SER A 137 12.70 -16.67 1.01
N GLY A 138 13.08 -15.46 0.60
CA GLY A 138 12.52 -14.23 1.15
C GLY A 138 10.99 -14.18 1.07
N GLY A 139 10.42 -14.54 -0.09
CA GLY A 139 8.97 -14.61 -0.28
C GLY A 139 8.29 -15.68 0.58
N MET A 140 8.92 -16.85 0.79
CA MET A 140 8.39 -17.87 1.71
C MET A 140 8.42 -17.38 3.15
N ARG A 141 9.49 -16.73 3.56
CA ARG A 141 9.66 -16.17 4.90
C ARG A 141 8.60 -15.10 5.16
N ARG A 142 8.38 -14.20 4.19
CA ARG A 142 7.34 -13.15 4.30
C ARG A 142 5.93 -13.71 4.39
N ARG A 143 5.61 -14.75 3.62
CA ARG A 143 4.31 -15.44 3.71
C ARG A 143 4.12 -16.11 5.07
N LEU A 144 5.17 -16.69 5.65
CA LEU A 144 5.10 -17.26 6.99
C LEU A 144 4.93 -16.17 8.08
N ASP A 145 5.61 -15.02 7.96
CA ASP A 145 5.43 -13.88 8.87
C ASP A 145 3.99 -13.38 8.85
N LEU A 146 3.39 -13.27 7.66
CA LEU A 146 1.99 -12.90 7.52
C LEU A 146 1.07 -13.97 8.14
N ALA A 147 1.33 -15.25 7.91
CA ALA A 147 0.61 -16.35 8.55
C ALA A 147 0.71 -16.29 10.09
N ALA A 148 1.90 -16.01 10.61
CA ALA A 148 2.18 -15.86 12.03
C ALA A 148 1.35 -14.72 12.67
N SER A 149 1.23 -13.59 11.98
CA SER A 149 0.48 -12.43 12.47
C SER A 149 -1.03 -12.66 12.58
N ILE A 150 -1.56 -13.66 11.88
CA ILE A 150 -3.00 -13.98 11.88
C ILE A 150 -3.36 -15.29 12.63
N VAL A 151 -2.40 -15.91 13.32
CA VAL A 151 -2.68 -17.10 14.16
C VAL A 151 -3.82 -16.85 15.12
N GLY A 152 -3.83 -15.68 15.77
CA GLY A 152 -4.82 -15.26 16.76
C GLY A 152 -6.15 -14.76 16.20
N ARG A 153 -6.37 -14.82 14.88
CA ARG A 153 -7.57 -14.28 14.20
C ARG A 153 -7.85 -12.83 14.57
N PRO A 154 -6.93 -11.92 14.29
CA PRO A 154 -7.07 -10.51 14.67
C PRO A 154 -8.21 -9.82 13.91
N GLU A 155 -8.81 -8.81 14.55
CA GLU A 155 -9.76 -7.89 13.92
C GLU A 155 -9.02 -6.81 13.11
N VAL A 156 -7.79 -6.46 13.54
CA VAL A 156 -6.94 -5.46 12.89
C VAL A 156 -5.55 -6.04 12.66
N LEU A 157 -5.02 -5.88 11.45
CA LEU A 157 -3.68 -6.32 11.06
C LEU A 157 -2.83 -5.11 10.67
N TYR A 158 -1.67 -4.98 11.30
CA TYR A 158 -0.65 -3.99 10.94
C TYR A 158 0.44 -4.64 10.10
N LEU A 159 0.70 -4.06 8.93
CA LEU A 159 1.75 -4.49 8.00
C LEU A 159 2.73 -3.33 7.80
N ASP A 160 3.91 -3.45 8.39
CA ASP A 160 4.95 -2.41 8.27
C ASP A 160 5.90 -2.80 7.12
N GLU A 161 5.73 -2.13 5.96
CA GLU A 161 6.46 -2.35 4.72
C GLU A 161 6.52 -3.83 4.28
N PRO A 162 5.35 -4.47 4.01
CA PRO A 162 5.26 -5.92 3.87
C PRO A 162 5.97 -6.50 2.65
N THR A 163 6.26 -5.72 1.63
CA THR A 163 6.81 -6.22 0.36
C THR A 163 8.23 -5.76 0.07
N THR A 164 8.84 -5.01 1.00
CA THR A 164 10.20 -4.52 0.84
C THR A 164 11.19 -5.68 0.63
N GLY A 165 11.99 -5.59 -0.45
CA GLY A 165 13.01 -6.58 -0.81
C GLY A 165 12.46 -7.87 -1.44
N LEU A 166 11.18 -7.91 -1.82
CA LEU A 166 10.59 -9.04 -2.54
C LEU A 166 10.66 -8.82 -4.05
N ASP A 167 10.83 -9.92 -4.77
CA ASP A 167 10.63 -9.94 -6.23
C ASP A 167 9.16 -9.67 -6.61
N PRO A 168 8.87 -9.21 -7.84
CA PRO A 168 7.52 -8.85 -8.26
C PRO A 168 6.49 -9.97 -8.09
N ARG A 169 6.87 -11.23 -8.33
CA ARG A 169 5.96 -12.37 -8.18
C ARG A 169 5.61 -12.61 -6.71
N SER A 170 6.60 -12.58 -5.82
CA SER A 170 6.40 -12.73 -4.37
C SER A 170 5.58 -11.58 -3.81
N ARG A 171 5.78 -10.36 -4.29
CA ARG A 171 5.00 -9.17 -3.93
C ARG A 171 3.52 -9.35 -4.27
N ASN A 172 3.19 -9.72 -5.52
CA ASN A 172 1.82 -9.95 -5.93
C ASN A 172 1.13 -11.04 -5.07
N GLN A 173 1.84 -12.11 -4.73
CA GLN A 173 1.31 -13.15 -3.84
C GLN A 173 0.95 -12.59 -2.44
N VAL A 174 1.79 -11.71 -1.89
CA VAL A 174 1.48 -11.05 -0.60
C VAL A 174 0.26 -10.13 -0.73
N TRP A 175 0.14 -9.39 -1.83
CA TRP A 175 -1.01 -8.53 -2.10
C TRP A 175 -2.33 -9.32 -2.17
N ASP A 176 -2.35 -10.44 -2.91
CA ASP A 176 -3.52 -11.32 -3.00
C ASP A 176 -3.93 -11.85 -1.63
N MET A 177 -2.95 -12.21 -0.78
CA MET A 177 -3.21 -12.68 0.58
C MET A 177 -3.81 -11.58 1.46
N VAL A 178 -3.27 -10.36 1.38
CA VAL A 178 -3.78 -9.20 2.15
C VAL A 178 -5.21 -8.87 1.73
N THR A 179 -5.49 -8.83 0.43
CA THR A 179 -6.84 -8.62 -0.11
C THR A 179 -7.80 -9.71 0.36
N GLY A 180 -7.35 -10.97 0.37
CA GLY A 180 -8.16 -12.10 0.88
C GLY A 180 -8.55 -11.94 2.34
N LEU A 181 -7.67 -11.37 3.20
CA LEU A 181 -7.95 -11.15 4.61
C LEU A 181 -9.04 -10.08 4.83
N THR A 182 -9.05 -9.02 4.03
CA THR A 182 -10.10 -8.00 4.14
C THR A 182 -11.46 -8.52 3.68
N GLY A 183 -11.49 -9.41 2.70
CA GLY A 183 -12.70 -10.15 2.30
C GLY A 183 -13.31 -10.98 3.43
N GLU A 184 -12.52 -11.36 4.44
CA GLU A 184 -12.97 -12.05 5.65
C GLU A 184 -13.32 -11.09 6.82
N GLY A 185 -13.24 -9.78 6.59
CA GLY A 185 -13.58 -8.73 7.55
C GLY A 185 -12.42 -8.23 8.41
N VAL A 186 -11.19 -8.66 8.17
CA VAL A 186 -10.00 -8.11 8.84
C VAL A 186 -9.72 -6.71 8.30
N THR A 187 -9.51 -5.75 9.20
CA THR A 187 -9.07 -4.40 8.81
C THR A 187 -7.55 -4.36 8.76
N VAL A 188 -6.99 -3.81 7.68
CA VAL A 188 -5.54 -3.74 7.50
C VAL A 188 -5.07 -2.28 7.54
N LEU A 189 -4.04 -1.99 8.32
CA LEU A 189 -3.23 -0.79 8.18
C LEU A 189 -1.88 -1.20 7.60
N LEU A 190 -1.62 -0.72 6.39
CA LEU A 190 -0.43 -0.99 5.62
C LEU A 190 0.45 0.25 5.59
N THR A 191 1.70 0.17 6.02
CA THR A 191 2.66 1.23 5.74
C THR A 191 3.49 0.88 4.53
N THR A 192 3.77 1.85 3.69
CA THR A 192 4.62 1.66 2.52
C THR A 192 5.29 2.95 2.08
N GLN A 193 6.39 2.83 1.37
CA GLN A 193 7.00 3.90 0.58
C GLN A 193 6.74 3.71 -0.93
N TYR A 194 6.21 2.56 -1.32
CA TYR A 194 5.94 2.22 -2.71
C TYR A 194 4.51 2.63 -3.08
N LEU A 195 4.42 3.50 -4.05
CA LEU A 195 3.16 4.06 -4.53
C LEU A 195 2.29 3.03 -5.21
N GLU A 196 2.90 2.10 -5.95
CA GLU A 196 2.21 0.99 -6.59
C GLU A 196 1.46 0.11 -5.57
N GLU A 197 2.10 -0.20 -4.41
CA GLU A 197 1.48 -0.97 -3.36
C GLU A 197 0.26 -0.26 -2.75
N ALA A 198 0.38 1.04 -2.50
CA ALA A 198 -0.73 1.85 -2.01
C ALA A 198 -1.88 1.94 -3.04
N ASP A 199 -1.55 2.09 -4.33
CA ASP A 199 -2.52 2.17 -5.43
C ASP A 199 -3.30 0.88 -5.64
N GLN A 200 -2.63 -0.26 -5.51
CA GLN A 200 -3.22 -1.59 -5.74
C GLN A 200 -4.04 -2.10 -4.54
N LEU A 201 -3.62 -1.81 -3.31
CA LEU A 201 -4.20 -2.42 -2.13
C LEU A 201 -5.13 -1.50 -1.35
N ALA A 202 -4.82 -0.21 -1.26
CA ALA A 202 -5.48 0.65 -0.28
C ALA A 202 -6.86 1.15 -0.74
N ASP A 203 -7.87 0.94 0.09
CA ASP A 203 -9.19 1.58 -0.09
C ASP A 203 -9.10 3.09 0.17
N ARG A 204 -8.24 3.49 1.12
CA ARG A 204 -7.88 4.87 1.43
C ARG A 204 -6.41 4.99 1.73
N ILE A 205 -5.83 6.12 1.37
CA ILE A 205 -4.42 6.44 1.58
C ILE A 205 -4.34 7.68 2.44
N SER A 206 -3.51 7.61 3.50
CA SER A 206 -3.07 8.78 4.26
C SER A 206 -1.59 9.00 3.95
N VAL A 207 -1.26 10.12 3.30
CA VAL A 207 0.11 10.52 2.99
C VAL A 207 0.70 11.23 4.19
N ILE A 208 1.78 10.65 4.76
CA ILE A 208 2.49 11.24 5.90
C ILE A 208 3.84 11.78 5.43
N ASP A 209 4.10 13.04 5.76
CA ASP A 209 5.42 13.65 5.62
C ASP A 209 5.77 14.46 6.88
N HIS A 210 7.03 14.35 7.33
CA HIS A 210 7.54 15.03 8.53
C HIS A 210 6.61 14.91 9.77
N GLY A 211 6.03 13.73 9.98
CA GLY A 211 5.18 13.44 11.13
C GLY A 211 3.76 14.01 11.03
N ARG A 212 3.33 14.52 9.89
CA ARG A 212 1.99 15.06 9.67
C ARG A 212 1.29 14.39 8.50
N VAL A 213 -0.02 14.25 8.56
CA VAL A 213 -0.83 13.86 7.41
C VAL A 213 -0.96 15.08 6.49
N VAL A 214 -0.38 14.99 5.28
CA VAL A 214 -0.40 16.07 4.28
C VAL A 214 -1.53 15.90 3.27
N ALA A 215 -2.02 14.68 3.06
CA ALA A 215 -3.17 14.40 2.23
C ALA A 215 -3.84 13.09 2.63
N GLU A 216 -5.14 12.99 2.41
CA GLU A 216 -5.93 11.79 2.62
C GLU A 216 -7.00 11.65 1.53
N GLY A 217 -7.24 10.42 1.08
CA GLY A 217 -8.26 10.12 0.08
C GLY A 217 -8.10 8.73 -0.51
N ARG A 218 -8.94 8.41 -1.50
CA ARG A 218 -8.73 7.26 -2.37
C ARG A 218 -7.59 7.57 -3.35
N ALA A 219 -6.97 6.55 -3.92
CA ALA A 219 -5.89 6.75 -4.88
C ALA A 219 -6.30 7.66 -6.06
N ASP A 220 -7.47 7.44 -6.63
CA ASP A 220 -8.02 8.25 -7.71
C ASP A 220 -8.34 9.70 -7.30
N GLU A 221 -8.77 9.92 -6.05
CA GLU A 221 -9.01 11.27 -5.50
C GLU A 221 -7.70 12.04 -5.34
N LEU A 222 -6.65 11.38 -4.82
CA LEU A 222 -5.33 11.98 -4.67
C LEU A 222 -4.72 12.34 -6.03
N LYS A 223 -4.82 11.43 -7.00
CA LYS A 223 -4.36 11.65 -8.38
C LYS A 223 -5.05 12.88 -9.02
N ARG A 224 -6.36 13.03 -8.83
CA ARG A 224 -7.11 14.18 -9.39
C ARG A 224 -6.80 15.51 -8.72
N ARG A 225 -6.39 15.51 -7.45
CA ARG A 225 -6.05 16.77 -6.73
C ARG A 225 -4.74 17.39 -7.20
N THR A 226 -3.86 16.62 -7.80
CA THR A 226 -2.47 17.01 -8.03
C THR A 226 -2.13 17.28 -9.48
N GLY A 227 -2.97 16.89 -10.41
CA GLY A 227 -2.69 17.14 -11.82
C GLY A 227 -3.90 16.98 -12.74
N LYS A 228 -3.74 17.50 -13.95
CA LYS A 228 -4.69 17.31 -15.05
C LYS A 228 -4.54 15.89 -15.58
N GLN A 229 -5.62 15.37 -16.18
CA GLN A 229 -5.52 14.15 -16.96
C GLN A 229 -4.57 14.37 -18.14
N THR A 230 -3.87 13.31 -18.54
CA THR A 230 -2.98 13.34 -19.69
C THR A 230 -3.62 12.55 -20.83
N LEU A 231 -3.90 13.23 -21.93
CA LEU A 231 -4.26 12.59 -23.18
C LEU A 231 -2.99 11.98 -23.79
N GLN A 232 -3.06 10.71 -24.14
CA GLN A 232 -1.98 9.97 -24.79
C GLN A 232 -2.47 9.43 -26.12
N VAL A 233 -1.70 9.62 -27.18
CA VAL A 233 -1.97 9.05 -28.49
C VAL A 233 -0.68 8.66 -29.17
N ARG A 234 -0.62 7.43 -29.68
CA ARG A 234 0.46 6.91 -30.51
C ARG A 234 -0.12 6.55 -31.87
N PRO A 235 0.18 7.30 -32.93
CA PRO A 235 -0.25 6.92 -34.28
C PRO A 235 0.46 5.63 -34.71
N SER A 236 -0.20 4.83 -35.56
CA SER A 236 0.37 3.59 -36.10
C SER A 236 1.48 3.86 -37.10
N GLY A 237 1.43 4.99 -37.79
CA GLY A 237 2.45 5.43 -38.74
C GLY A 237 3.31 6.56 -38.18
N ALA A 238 4.63 6.45 -38.30
CA ALA A 238 5.52 7.52 -37.87
C ALA A 238 5.34 8.82 -38.68
N GLU A 239 4.87 8.71 -39.93
CA GLU A 239 4.51 9.81 -40.82
C GLU A 239 3.35 10.64 -40.30
N ASP A 240 2.46 10.07 -39.49
CA ASP A 240 1.26 10.71 -38.94
C ASP A 240 1.55 11.53 -37.66
N VAL A 241 2.71 11.32 -37.03
CA VAL A 241 3.09 12.01 -35.77
C VAL A 241 2.97 13.55 -35.88
N PRO A 242 3.43 14.23 -36.92
CA PRO A 242 3.30 15.68 -37.03
C PRO A 242 1.83 16.15 -37.10
N GLU A 243 0.99 15.43 -37.82
CA GLU A 243 -0.43 15.76 -37.97
C GLU A 243 -1.22 15.49 -36.68
N VAL A 244 -0.99 14.35 -36.04
CA VAL A 244 -1.62 14.03 -34.73
C VAL A 244 -1.21 15.06 -33.69
N ARG A 245 0.06 15.46 -33.65
CA ARG A 245 0.55 16.52 -32.77
C ARG A 245 -0.18 17.85 -33.01
N ARG A 246 -0.43 18.22 -34.27
CA ARG A 246 -1.19 19.40 -34.61
C ARG A 246 -2.65 19.31 -34.13
N ILE A 247 -3.32 18.17 -34.37
CA ILE A 247 -4.70 17.91 -33.94
C ILE A 247 -4.80 18.01 -32.40
N VAL A 248 -3.88 17.39 -31.67
CA VAL A 248 -3.86 17.44 -30.20
C VAL A 248 -3.62 18.86 -29.70
N ALA A 249 -2.71 19.62 -30.31
CA ALA A 249 -2.46 21.02 -29.95
C ALA A 249 -3.70 21.90 -30.16
N GLU A 250 -4.43 21.71 -31.27
CA GLU A 250 -5.67 22.44 -31.54
C GLU A 250 -6.79 22.13 -30.55
N LEU A 251 -6.93 20.85 -30.18
CA LEU A 251 -7.97 20.41 -29.24
C LEU A 251 -7.69 20.82 -27.79
N THR A 252 -6.42 20.75 -27.36
CA THR A 252 -6.04 21.01 -25.98
C THR A 252 -5.63 22.45 -25.69
N GLY A 253 -5.30 23.22 -26.74
CA GLY A 253 -4.76 24.57 -26.61
C GLY A 253 -3.33 24.61 -26.03
N VAL A 254 -2.66 23.45 -25.89
CA VAL A 254 -1.31 23.32 -25.32
C VAL A 254 -0.41 22.61 -26.31
N GLN A 255 0.88 22.97 -26.33
CA GLN A 255 1.86 22.24 -27.14
C GLN A 255 2.10 20.84 -26.55
N PRO A 256 1.78 19.75 -27.30
CA PRO A 256 1.98 18.40 -26.82
C PRO A 256 3.48 18.05 -26.74
N ALA A 257 3.84 17.25 -25.75
CA ALA A 257 5.13 16.57 -25.72
C ALA A 257 5.08 15.32 -26.62
N THR A 258 6.24 14.94 -27.16
CA THR A 258 6.40 13.70 -27.94
C THR A 258 7.61 12.97 -27.39
N ASP A 259 7.50 11.66 -27.16
CA ASP A 259 8.66 10.86 -26.76
C ASP A 259 9.61 10.64 -27.96
N ASP A 260 10.90 10.52 -27.68
CA ASP A 260 11.94 10.35 -28.70
C ASP A 260 11.98 8.91 -29.27
N GLU A 261 11.39 7.93 -28.59
CA GLU A 261 11.55 6.49 -28.90
C GLU A 261 10.37 5.86 -29.64
N GLY A 262 9.20 6.46 -29.65
CA GLY A 262 8.02 5.77 -30.19
C GLY A 262 6.91 6.66 -30.71
N GLY A 263 7.10 7.98 -30.79
CA GLY A 263 6.08 8.89 -31.30
C GLY A 263 4.83 9.00 -30.43
N LEU A 264 4.90 8.64 -29.12
CA LEU A 264 3.81 8.86 -28.19
C LEU A 264 3.64 10.34 -27.93
N ILE A 265 2.48 10.87 -28.28
CA ILE A 265 2.10 12.28 -28.12
C ILE A 265 1.30 12.39 -26.83
N THR A 266 1.70 13.31 -25.95
CA THR A 266 1.05 13.54 -24.65
C THR A 266 0.69 15.00 -24.45
N ALA A 267 -0.51 15.26 -23.92
CA ALA A 267 -0.94 16.60 -23.59
C ALA A 267 -1.82 16.61 -22.32
N PRO A 268 -1.66 17.58 -21.41
CA PRO A 268 -2.56 17.73 -20.26
C PRO A 268 -3.94 18.20 -20.73
N VAL A 269 -5.00 17.61 -20.15
CA VAL A 269 -6.39 17.95 -20.48
C VAL A 269 -7.24 18.07 -19.22
N ASP A 270 -8.19 19.01 -19.26
CA ASP A 270 -9.15 19.22 -18.16
C ASP A 270 -10.48 18.50 -18.40
N ASP A 271 -10.84 18.28 -19.66
CA ASP A 271 -12.15 17.75 -20.07
C ASP A 271 -12.00 16.37 -20.74
N PRO A 272 -12.57 15.30 -20.15
CA PRO A 272 -12.56 13.95 -20.75
C PRO A 272 -13.24 13.89 -22.13
N VAL A 273 -14.11 14.83 -22.46
CA VAL A 273 -14.83 14.89 -23.76
C VAL A 273 -13.83 15.06 -24.92
N LEU A 274 -12.65 15.64 -24.65
CA LEU A 274 -11.59 15.82 -25.68
C LEU A 274 -11.12 14.49 -26.29
N LEU A 275 -11.21 13.37 -25.55
CA LEU A 275 -10.90 12.04 -26.12
C LEU A 275 -11.83 11.70 -27.29
N SER A 276 -13.14 11.94 -27.14
CA SER A 276 -14.14 11.70 -28.19
C SER A 276 -13.96 12.64 -29.39
N ALA A 277 -13.52 13.88 -29.14
CA ALA A 277 -13.20 14.83 -30.19
C ALA A 277 -11.94 14.41 -30.97
N LEU A 278 -10.92 13.91 -30.24
CA LEU A 278 -9.70 13.41 -30.87
C LEU A 278 -9.98 12.21 -31.77
N VAL A 279 -10.76 11.22 -31.32
CA VAL A 279 -11.13 10.05 -32.14
C VAL A 279 -11.76 10.50 -33.47
N ARG A 280 -12.74 11.41 -33.42
CA ARG A 280 -13.38 11.90 -34.63
C ARG A 280 -12.42 12.61 -35.59
N ARG A 281 -11.50 13.42 -35.05
CA ARG A 281 -10.52 14.14 -35.87
C ARG A 281 -9.48 13.19 -36.51
N LEU A 282 -9.12 12.09 -35.80
CA LEU A 282 -8.25 11.06 -36.36
C LEU A 282 -8.95 10.29 -37.49
N ASP A 283 -10.24 9.90 -37.27
CA ASP A 283 -11.07 9.25 -38.29
C ASP A 283 -11.21 10.14 -39.56
N ASP A 284 -11.52 11.43 -39.38
CA ASP A 284 -11.65 12.40 -40.46
C ASP A 284 -10.33 12.55 -41.25
N ALA A 285 -9.18 12.42 -40.59
CA ALA A 285 -7.86 12.48 -41.19
C ALA A 285 -7.40 11.14 -41.78
N GLY A 286 -8.13 10.03 -41.57
CA GLY A 286 -7.76 8.70 -42.01
C GLY A 286 -6.57 8.12 -41.21
N ILE A 287 -6.32 8.61 -40.01
CA ILE A 287 -5.19 8.23 -39.18
C ILE A 287 -5.63 7.16 -38.18
N THR A 288 -4.88 6.07 -38.11
CA THR A 288 -5.05 5.01 -37.10
C THR A 288 -4.08 5.23 -35.94
N ALA A 289 -4.51 4.85 -34.73
CA ALA A 289 -3.69 4.93 -33.53
C ALA A 289 -3.57 3.56 -32.86
N ASP A 290 -2.34 3.17 -32.49
CA ASP A 290 -2.04 1.94 -31.76
C ASP A 290 -2.36 2.09 -30.27
N GLU A 291 -2.22 3.31 -29.74
CA GLU A 291 -2.57 3.65 -28.35
C GLU A 291 -3.35 4.95 -28.33
N LEU A 292 -4.47 4.94 -27.62
CA LEU A 292 -5.29 6.11 -27.35
C LEU A 292 -5.86 5.99 -25.94
N ALA A 293 -5.42 6.86 -25.04
CA ALA A 293 -5.81 6.79 -23.65
C ALA A 293 -5.95 8.19 -23.02
N LEU A 294 -6.81 8.25 -22.01
CA LEU A 294 -6.86 9.37 -21.08
C LEU A 294 -6.41 8.84 -19.73
N ARG A 295 -5.24 9.27 -19.28
CA ARG A 295 -4.66 8.80 -18.02
C ARG A 295 -4.78 9.86 -16.93
N LEU A 296 -5.17 9.43 -15.75
CA LEU A 296 -4.97 10.22 -14.53
C LEU A 296 -3.45 10.35 -14.27
N PRO A 297 -3.01 11.41 -13.59
CA PRO A 297 -1.65 11.47 -13.06
C PRO A 297 -1.31 10.18 -12.32
N SER A 298 -0.05 9.79 -12.33
CA SER A 298 0.41 8.68 -11.51
C SER A 298 0.32 9.07 -10.03
N LEU A 299 0.32 8.08 -9.14
CA LEU A 299 0.38 8.38 -7.72
C LEU A 299 1.75 8.99 -7.35
N ASP A 300 2.82 8.73 -8.16
CA ASP A 300 4.14 9.35 -8.03
C ASP A 300 4.10 10.85 -8.27
N GLU A 301 3.44 11.29 -9.35
CA GLU A 301 3.23 12.71 -9.63
C GLU A 301 2.40 13.37 -8.54
N ALA A 302 1.38 12.67 -8.04
CA ALA A 302 0.57 13.12 -6.94
C ALA A 302 1.39 13.29 -5.66
N PHE A 303 2.21 12.31 -5.33
CA PHE A 303 3.06 12.32 -4.16
C PHE A 303 4.11 13.44 -4.23
N LEU A 304 4.77 13.59 -5.39
CA LEU A 304 5.74 14.66 -5.63
C LEU A 304 5.11 16.06 -5.46
N ALA A 305 3.92 16.25 -5.98
CA ALA A 305 3.20 17.52 -5.85
C ALA A 305 2.80 17.83 -4.40
N LEU A 306 2.49 16.80 -3.60
CA LEU A 306 2.07 16.95 -2.20
C LEU A 306 3.24 17.10 -1.22
N THR A 307 4.39 16.48 -1.49
CA THR A 307 5.54 16.44 -0.58
C THR A 307 6.73 17.27 -1.06
N GLY A 308 6.76 17.66 -2.33
CA GLY A 308 7.89 18.34 -2.98
C GLY A 308 9.13 17.44 -3.16
N LYS A 309 8.98 16.11 -2.98
CA LYS A 309 10.06 15.13 -3.10
C LYS A 309 9.57 13.92 -3.89
N PRO A 310 10.40 13.32 -4.78
CA PRO A 310 10.03 12.06 -5.43
C PRO A 310 9.87 10.95 -4.38
N ALA A 311 8.99 10.00 -4.65
CA ALA A 311 8.95 8.74 -3.91
C ALA A 311 10.29 8.01 -4.09
N ALA A 312 10.59 7.09 -3.19
CA ALA A 312 11.77 6.25 -3.34
C ALA A 312 11.60 5.38 -4.60
N GLU A 313 12.52 5.52 -5.56
CA GLU A 313 12.61 4.58 -6.68
C GLU A 313 12.89 3.17 -6.16
N GLU A 314 12.31 2.16 -6.81
CA GLU A 314 12.67 0.77 -6.55
C GLU A 314 14.15 0.61 -6.88
N GLY A 315 14.99 0.59 -5.85
CA GLY A 315 16.42 0.39 -6.01
C GLY A 315 16.65 -0.97 -6.68
N THR A 316 17.17 -0.94 -7.90
CA THR A 316 17.73 -2.10 -8.57
C THR A 316 18.83 -2.62 -7.63
N ALA A 317 18.52 -3.63 -6.84
CA ALA A 317 19.54 -4.34 -6.05
C ALA A 317 20.48 -5.02 -7.03
N ALA A 318 21.70 -4.50 -7.11
CA ALA A 318 22.82 -5.11 -7.81
C ALA A 318 23.29 -6.36 -7.07
#